data_6f2498568e04b0744d6a20fff80d5de8
#
_entry.id   6f2498568e04b0744d6a20fff80d5de8
#
_cell.length_a   1.000
_cell.length_b   1.000
_cell.length_c   1.000
_cell.angle_alpha   90.00
_cell.angle_beta   90.00
_cell.angle_gamma   90.00
#
_symmetry.space_group_name_H-M   'P 1'
#
loop_
_entity.id
_entity.type
_entity.pdbx_description
1 polymer ?
#
loop_
_entity_poly.entity_id
_entity_poly.type
_entity_poly.pdbx_seq_one_letter_code
_entity_poly.pdbx_strand_id
1 'polypeptide(L)'
;QGTIMVNVTTAPGTSLAETHQVMEEVSARIKAIPQIRDFMQVAGYGMIAGQGSSYGMCIIKLKDWEERPEKTDAVNAVIGQIYGRTADIKNAQIFAVAPPMISGYGTSTGFSMHLQDKSDGSLTDFYNIYLRFIGALNQRPEIARAYSTFNINFPQYMVDIDAAKAKRAGISPTSILSTLAGYYGGQYVSNINRFSKMYYVTMQADPKYRLDTESLNNVYVRSSSGEMAPLGQFVNLTRVYSSEVLNRFNMYSSIAVNGTAADGYSSGDAIRAIQETAAQVLPKGYGYEFDGITREEAQTGSNTVIIFGICILLIYLILSALYESFLIPFAVILSVPCGLMGSFLLAKIMGLENNIYLQTGIIMLIGLLS
;
A
#
# COMPACT_ATOMS: atom_id res chain seq x y z
N GLN A 1 7.34 -17.75 -4.13
CA GLN A 1 7.72 -16.34 -3.99
C GLN A 1 9.15 -16.25 -3.48
N GLY A 2 9.93 -15.33 -4.03
CA GLY A 2 11.32 -15.11 -3.64
C GLY A 2 11.64 -13.63 -3.39
N THR A 3 10.62 -12.78 -3.23
CA THR A 3 10.79 -11.34 -3.01
C THR A 3 10.08 -10.91 -1.73
N ILE A 4 10.74 -10.07 -0.94
CA ILE A 4 10.17 -9.43 0.26
C ILE A 4 10.39 -7.93 0.11
N MET A 5 9.37 -7.15 0.42
CA MET A 5 9.45 -5.69 0.50
C MET A 5 9.38 -5.28 1.95
N VAL A 6 10.33 -4.46 2.39
CA VAL A 6 10.37 -3.92 3.76
C VAL A 6 10.21 -2.42 3.66
N ASN A 7 9.14 -1.90 4.26
CA ASN A 7 8.90 -0.48 4.38
C ASN A 7 9.38 0.01 5.75
N VAL A 8 10.16 1.07 5.77
CA VAL A 8 10.69 1.70 6.98
C VAL A 8 10.11 3.10 7.07
N THR A 9 9.42 3.40 8.14
CA THR A 9 8.81 4.70 8.38
C THR A 9 9.37 5.27 9.67
N THR A 10 10.11 6.36 9.58
CA THR A 10 10.63 7.12 10.73
C THR A 10 9.57 8.11 11.24
N ALA A 11 9.87 8.80 12.32
CA ALA A 11 8.96 9.83 12.84
C ALA A 11 8.66 10.91 11.79
N PRO A 12 7.43 11.43 11.73
CA PRO A 12 7.08 12.50 10.81
C PRO A 12 8.02 13.70 10.94
N GLY A 13 8.53 14.19 9.80
CA GLY A 13 9.48 15.30 9.76
C GLY A 13 10.96 14.92 9.97
N THR A 14 11.28 13.63 10.09
CA THR A 14 12.66 13.16 10.13
C THR A 14 13.38 13.53 8.81
N SER A 15 14.62 13.99 8.94
CA SER A 15 15.45 14.33 7.78
C SER A 15 15.81 13.08 6.95
N LEU A 16 16.04 13.27 5.66
CA LEU A 16 16.46 12.16 4.79
C LEU A 16 17.78 11.52 5.24
N ALA A 17 18.70 12.34 5.78
CA ALA A 17 19.99 11.85 6.28
C ALA A 17 19.81 10.93 7.50
N GLU A 18 18.93 11.29 8.42
CA GLU A 18 18.62 10.47 9.59
C GLU A 18 17.83 9.21 9.21
N THR A 19 16.87 9.32 8.31
CA THR A 19 16.18 8.15 7.75
C THR A 19 17.16 7.19 7.07
N HIS A 20 18.16 7.72 6.35
CA HIS A 20 19.20 6.91 5.74
C HIS A 20 20.04 6.16 6.79
N GLN A 21 20.40 6.81 7.92
CA GLN A 21 21.12 6.14 9.01
C GLN A 21 20.30 4.98 9.61
N VAL A 22 19.01 5.19 9.85
CA VAL A 22 18.11 4.13 10.31
C VAL A 22 18.04 2.99 9.30
N MET A 23 17.98 3.30 8.02
CA MET A 23 17.97 2.30 6.96
C MET A 23 19.28 1.51 6.87
N GLU A 24 20.43 2.13 7.11
CA GLU A 24 21.72 1.40 7.20
C GLU A 24 21.72 0.41 8.37
N GLU A 25 21.17 0.81 9.53
CA GLU A 25 21.02 -0.09 10.67
C GLU A 25 20.11 -1.28 10.36
N VAL A 26 18.93 -1.01 9.77
CA VAL A 26 17.99 -2.05 9.31
C VAL A 26 18.65 -2.97 8.30
N SER A 27 19.35 -2.41 7.32
CA SER A 27 20.05 -3.15 6.28
C SER A 27 21.14 -4.09 6.83
N ALA A 28 21.96 -3.61 7.77
CA ALA A 28 23.02 -4.41 8.38
C ALA A 28 22.45 -5.66 9.08
N ARG A 29 21.32 -5.53 9.75
CA ARG A 29 20.64 -6.63 10.43
C ARG A 29 19.98 -7.62 9.47
N ILE A 30 19.35 -7.12 8.41
CA ILE A 30 18.65 -7.93 7.41
C ILE A 30 19.65 -8.69 6.52
N LYS A 31 20.72 -8.05 6.06
CA LYS A 31 21.75 -8.69 5.23
C LYS A 31 22.42 -9.91 5.89
N ALA A 32 22.38 -9.98 7.22
CA ALA A 32 22.89 -11.13 7.97
C ALA A 32 21.96 -12.37 7.93
N ILE A 33 20.82 -12.33 7.23
CA ILE A 33 19.90 -13.45 7.05
C ILE A 33 20.40 -14.31 5.88
N PRO A 34 20.75 -15.60 6.11
CA PRO A 34 21.45 -16.43 5.12
C PRO A 34 20.61 -16.77 3.87
N GLN A 35 19.29 -16.67 3.96
CA GLN A 35 18.35 -16.92 2.87
C GLN A 35 18.29 -15.78 1.83
N ILE A 36 18.91 -14.63 2.12
CA ILE A 36 18.90 -13.46 1.23
C ILE A 36 20.01 -13.60 0.20
N ARG A 37 19.66 -13.38 -1.09
CA ARG A 37 20.61 -13.33 -2.19
C ARG A 37 20.96 -11.88 -2.54
N ASP A 38 19.95 -11.07 -2.84
CA ASP A 38 20.12 -9.67 -3.26
C ASP A 38 19.34 -8.74 -2.34
N PHE A 39 19.91 -7.56 -2.14
CA PHE A 39 19.34 -6.54 -1.28
C PHE A 39 19.50 -5.15 -1.92
N MET A 40 18.41 -4.43 -2.06
CA MET A 40 18.37 -3.05 -2.51
C MET A 40 17.65 -2.18 -1.50
N GLN A 41 18.21 -1.01 -1.19
CA GLN A 41 17.53 -0.02 -0.34
C GLN A 41 17.33 1.30 -1.07
N VAL A 42 16.23 1.97 -0.77
CA VAL A 42 15.85 3.27 -1.31
C VAL A 42 15.44 4.15 -0.13
N ALA A 43 16.22 5.19 0.16
CA ALA A 43 15.84 6.20 1.15
C ALA A 43 15.02 7.32 0.47
N GLY A 44 14.05 7.87 1.18
CA GLY A 44 13.17 8.93 0.66
C GLY A 44 11.97 8.42 -0.15
N TYR A 45 11.72 7.12 -0.13
CA TYR A 45 10.56 6.52 -0.80
C TYR A 45 9.97 5.38 0.03
N GLY A 46 8.67 5.43 0.26
CA GLY A 46 7.88 4.37 0.87
C GLY A 46 6.94 3.73 -0.15
N MET A 47 6.75 2.42 -0.07
CA MET A 47 5.90 1.66 -0.99
C MET A 47 4.44 2.15 -1.02
N ILE A 48 3.92 2.60 0.13
CA ILE A 48 2.52 3.00 0.30
C ILE A 48 2.40 4.53 0.33
N ALA A 49 3.32 5.21 1.04
CA ALA A 49 3.27 6.66 1.24
C ALA A 49 3.85 7.46 0.05
N GLY A 50 4.63 6.82 -0.84
CA GLY A 50 5.29 7.49 -1.94
C GLY A 50 6.57 8.22 -1.50
N GLN A 51 6.85 9.40 -2.08
CA GLN A 51 8.04 10.18 -1.78
C GLN A 51 7.89 10.96 -0.46
N GLY A 52 8.95 10.94 0.35
CA GLY A 52 9.01 11.71 1.61
C GLY A 52 10.27 11.40 2.39
N SER A 53 10.82 12.40 3.09
CA SER A 53 12.09 12.27 3.82
C SER A 53 12.04 11.23 4.95
N SER A 54 10.86 10.97 5.52
CA SER A 54 10.65 10.03 6.63
C SER A 54 10.42 8.58 6.19
N TYR A 55 10.56 8.28 4.89
CA TYR A 55 10.28 6.96 4.34
C TYR A 55 11.52 6.30 3.76
N GLY A 56 11.57 4.99 3.91
CA GLY A 56 12.55 4.15 3.27
C GLY A 56 11.95 2.81 2.86
N MET A 57 12.51 2.19 1.85
CA MET A 57 12.07 0.89 1.35
C MET A 57 13.27 0.01 1.08
N CYS A 58 13.17 -1.26 1.46
CA CYS A 58 14.12 -2.30 1.06
C CYS A 58 13.40 -3.33 0.18
N ILE A 59 14.03 -3.71 -0.92
CA ILE A 59 13.61 -4.82 -1.77
C ILE A 59 14.64 -5.93 -1.59
N ILE A 60 14.15 -7.07 -1.15
CA ILE A 60 14.95 -8.25 -0.80
C ILE A 60 14.59 -9.36 -1.76
N LYS A 61 15.60 -9.97 -2.37
CA LYS A 61 15.43 -11.18 -3.16
C LYS A 61 16.07 -12.36 -2.43
N LEU A 62 15.29 -13.40 -2.22
CA LEU A 62 15.72 -14.62 -1.59
C LEU A 62 16.47 -15.50 -2.59
N LYS A 63 17.29 -16.42 -2.08
CA LYS A 63 17.95 -17.48 -2.85
C LYS A 63 16.91 -18.33 -3.59
N ASP A 64 17.34 -19.09 -4.56
CA ASP A 64 16.46 -19.96 -5.32
C ASP A 64 15.93 -21.13 -4.45
N TRP A 65 14.85 -21.73 -4.86
CA TRP A 65 14.11 -22.74 -4.08
C TRP A 65 14.98 -23.96 -3.70
N GLU A 66 15.90 -24.32 -4.59
CA GLU A 66 16.82 -25.44 -4.38
C GLU A 66 17.82 -25.19 -3.24
N GLU A 67 18.15 -23.90 -2.99
CA GLU A 67 19.08 -23.49 -1.93
C GLU A 67 18.38 -23.22 -0.59
N ARG A 68 17.06 -23.32 -0.53
CA ARG A 68 16.25 -23.11 0.66
C ARG A 68 15.11 -24.13 0.81
N PRO A 69 15.44 -25.42 0.99
CA PRO A 69 14.46 -26.51 1.00
C PRO A 69 13.68 -26.62 2.31
N GLU A 70 14.14 -25.99 3.40
CA GLU A 70 13.54 -26.13 4.73
C GLU A 70 12.30 -25.24 4.90
N LYS A 71 11.37 -25.66 5.78
CA LYS A 71 10.20 -24.84 6.13
C LYS A 71 10.58 -23.51 6.78
N THR A 72 11.71 -23.47 7.50
CA THR A 72 12.30 -22.28 8.09
C THR A 72 12.83 -21.28 7.07
N ASP A 73 13.00 -21.70 5.81
CA ASP A 73 13.43 -20.86 4.69
C ASP A 73 12.26 -20.29 3.88
N ALA A 74 11.04 -20.62 4.30
CA ALA A 74 9.83 -20.09 3.67
C ALA A 74 9.76 -18.56 3.83
N VAL A 75 9.16 -17.87 2.85
CA VAL A 75 9.06 -16.39 2.83
C VAL A 75 8.49 -15.84 4.14
N ASN A 76 7.44 -16.46 4.69
CA ASN A 76 6.82 -16.02 5.95
C ASN A 76 7.75 -16.21 7.14
N ALA A 77 8.56 -17.28 7.17
CA ALA A 77 9.55 -17.51 8.21
C ALA A 77 10.67 -16.46 8.14
N VAL A 78 11.12 -16.09 6.93
CA VAL A 78 12.11 -15.02 6.74
C VAL A 78 11.53 -13.66 7.15
N ILE A 79 10.27 -13.37 6.85
CA ILE A 79 9.58 -12.16 7.34
C ILE A 79 9.57 -12.14 8.87
N GLY A 80 9.27 -13.28 9.52
CA GLY A 80 9.37 -13.43 10.98
C GLY A 80 10.78 -13.14 11.51
N GLN A 81 11.83 -13.62 10.84
CA GLN A 81 13.23 -13.31 11.18
C GLN A 81 13.56 -11.82 11.03
N ILE A 82 13.04 -11.16 9.98
CA ILE A 82 13.20 -9.71 9.79
C ILE A 82 12.60 -8.97 10.99
N TYR A 83 11.35 -9.27 11.37
CA TYR A 83 10.72 -8.65 12.54
C TYR A 83 11.50 -8.92 13.83
N GLY A 84 11.96 -10.16 14.06
CA GLY A 84 12.75 -10.51 15.24
C GLY A 84 14.06 -9.73 15.33
N ARG A 85 14.78 -9.57 14.22
CA ARG A 85 16.07 -8.87 14.18
C ARG A 85 15.96 -7.35 14.23
N THR A 86 14.78 -6.80 13.94
CA THR A 86 14.53 -5.35 13.92
C THR A 86 13.64 -4.87 15.06
N ALA A 87 13.23 -5.77 15.97
CA ALA A 87 12.29 -5.47 17.05
C ALA A 87 12.77 -4.42 18.06
N ASP A 88 14.08 -4.25 18.20
CA ASP A 88 14.71 -3.28 19.11
C ASP A 88 14.92 -1.90 18.46
N ILE A 89 14.68 -1.74 17.17
CA ILE A 89 14.71 -0.45 16.48
C ILE A 89 13.44 0.32 16.82
N LYS A 90 13.54 1.27 17.76
CA LYS A 90 12.36 2.02 18.27
C LYS A 90 12.08 3.33 17.54
N ASN A 91 13.05 3.83 16.79
CA ASN A 91 12.97 5.10 16.06
C ASN A 91 12.37 4.96 14.66
N ALA A 92 11.93 3.77 14.26
CA ALA A 92 11.23 3.51 13.03
C ALA A 92 10.18 2.42 13.18
N GLN A 93 9.13 2.52 12.38
CA GLN A 93 8.17 1.45 12.16
C GLN A 93 8.62 0.64 10.95
N ILE A 94 8.83 -0.66 11.15
CA ILE A 94 9.29 -1.57 10.11
C ILE A 94 8.16 -2.51 9.75
N PHE A 95 7.83 -2.55 8.46
CA PHE A 95 6.75 -3.35 7.92
C PHE A 95 7.26 -4.19 6.74
N ALA A 96 7.29 -5.50 6.90
CA ALA A 96 7.76 -6.44 5.90
C ALA A 96 6.62 -7.24 5.30
N VAL A 97 6.52 -7.28 3.97
CA VAL A 97 5.49 -8.01 3.23
C VAL A 97 6.07 -8.71 2.01
N ALA A 98 5.44 -9.82 1.63
CA ALA A 98 5.65 -10.40 0.31
C ALA A 98 4.66 -9.77 -0.68
N PRO A 99 5.10 -9.37 -1.89
CA PRO A 99 4.19 -8.91 -2.93
C PRO A 99 3.29 -10.06 -3.38
N PRO A 100 2.10 -9.78 -3.95
CA PRO A 100 1.23 -10.81 -4.50
C PRO A 100 1.93 -11.56 -5.65
N MET A 101 1.51 -12.80 -5.91
CA MET A 101 2.12 -13.62 -6.96
C MET A 101 1.83 -13.07 -8.36
N ILE A 102 0.69 -12.39 -8.54
CA ILE A 102 0.32 -11.75 -9.81
C ILE A 102 0.65 -10.27 -9.69
N SER A 103 1.57 -9.79 -10.53
CA SER A 103 1.91 -8.37 -10.61
C SER A 103 0.71 -7.53 -11.03
N GLY A 104 0.52 -6.37 -10.37
CA GLY A 104 -0.57 -5.44 -10.66
C GLY A 104 -1.83 -5.64 -9.84
N TYR A 105 -1.92 -6.70 -9.03
CA TYR A 105 -3.10 -6.99 -8.20
C TYR A 105 -2.85 -6.71 -6.71
N GLY A 106 -2.29 -5.55 -6.38
CA GLY A 106 -2.08 -5.11 -5.00
C GLY A 106 -0.61 -4.99 -4.62
N THR A 107 -0.37 -4.55 -3.39
CA THR A 107 0.97 -4.30 -2.84
C THR A 107 1.45 -5.38 -1.87
N SER A 108 0.53 -6.18 -1.31
CA SER A 108 0.83 -7.25 -0.36
C SER A 108 -0.05 -8.47 -0.60
N THR A 109 0.38 -9.64 -0.10
CA THR A 109 -0.48 -10.82 0.02
C THR A 109 -1.53 -10.60 1.08
N GLY A 110 -2.71 -11.20 0.90
CA GLY A 110 -3.87 -11.05 1.78
C GLY A 110 -4.97 -10.19 1.15
N PHE A 111 -5.84 -9.61 1.96
CA PHE A 111 -6.89 -8.74 1.46
C PHE A 111 -6.46 -7.27 1.41
N SER A 112 -7.04 -6.55 0.45
CA SER A 112 -6.89 -5.11 0.28
C SER A 112 -8.24 -4.47 0.00
N MET A 113 -8.51 -3.35 0.67
CA MET A 113 -9.73 -2.58 0.48
C MET A 113 -9.50 -1.08 0.75
N HIS A 114 -10.37 -0.26 0.23
CA HIS A 114 -10.46 1.16 0.50
C HIS A 114 -11.71 1.47 1.30
N LEU A 115 -11.54 1.93 2.54
CA LEU A 115 -12.62 2.54 3.30
C LEU A 115 -12.87 3.94 2.71
N GLN A 116 -14.13 4.29 2.43
CA GLN A 116 -14.49 5.51 1.71
C GLN A 116 -15.39 6.40 2.56
N ASP A 117 -15.11 7.70 2.55
CA ASP A 117 -16.03 8.73 3.01
C ASP A 117 -16.81 9.29 1.81
N LYS A 118 -18.13 9.04 1.83
CA LYS A 118 -19.10 9.52 0.84
C LYS A 118 -19.98 10.64 1.41
N SER A 119 -19.69 11.09 2.64
CA SER A 119 -20.47 12.10 3.34
C SER A 119 -19.88 13.51 3.27
N ASP A 120 -18.65 13.64 2.73
CA ASP A 120 -17.89 14.90 2.73
C ASP A 120 -17.66 15.45 4.15
N GLY A 121 -17.53 14.54 5.14
CA GLY A 121 -17.30 14.85 6.54
C GLY A 121 -15.87 15.33 6.84
N SER A 122 -15.60 15.57 8.13
CA SER A 122 -14.26 15.96 8.56
C SER A 122 -13.29 14.78 8.49
N LEU A 123 -12.01 15.04 8.18
CA LEU A 123 -10.96 14.03 8.19
C LEU A 123 -10.83 13.33 9.54
N THR A 124 -11.06 14.08 10.64
CA THR A 124 -11.01 13.55 12.01
C THR A 124 -12.13 12.54 12.26
N ASP A 125 -13.35 12.84 11.81
CA ASP A 125 -14.48 11.93 11.95
C ASP A 125 -14.25 10.66 11.12
N PHE A 126 -13.76 10.81 9.90
CA PHE A 126 -13.42 9.69 9.06
C PHE A 126 -12.34 8.80 9.69
N TYR A 127 -11.30 9.40 10.27
CA TYR A 127 -10.25 8.66 10.98
C TYR A 127 -10.79 7.91 12.21
N ASN A 128 -11.72 8.51 12.98
CA ASN A 128 -12.36 7.86 14.12
C ASN A 128 -13.22 6.65 13.69
N ILE A 129 -13.90 6.76 12.54
CA ILE A 129 -14.65 5.64 11.97
C ILE A 129 -13.71 4.53 11.51
N TYR A 130 -12.60 4.90 10.86
CA TYR A 130 -11.54 3.96 10.49
C TYR A 130 -11.01 3.20 11.72
N LEU A 131 -10.69 3.89 12.82
CA LEU A 131 -10.18 3.24 14.03
C LEU A 131 -11.19 2.25 14.63
N ARG A 132 -12.47 2.59 14.65
CA ARG A 132 -13.54 1.68 15.12
C ARG A 132 -13.68 0.48 14.19
N PHE A 133 -13.65 0.69 12.91
CA PHE A 133 -13.79 -0.37 11.91
C PHE A 133 -12.61 -1.35 11.96
N ILE A 134 -11.35 -0.84 11.99
CA ILE A 134 -10.17 -1.69 12.04
C ILE A 134 -10.04 -2.42 13.39
N GLY A 135 -10.49 -1.77 14.48
CA GLY A 135 -10.57 -2.41 15.80
C GLY A 135 -11.55 -3.58 15.80
N ALA A 136 -12.74 -3.41 15.19
CA ALA A 136 -13.72 -4.46 15.05
C ALA A 136 -13.23 -5.60 14.13
N LEU A 137 -12.55 -5.29 13.04
CA LEU A 137 -11.94 -6.31 12.17
C LEU A 137 -10.90 -7.15 12.89
N ASN A 138 -10.02 -6.53 13.67
CA ASN A 138 -8.97 -7.25 14.41
C ASN A 138 -9.52 -8.11 15.58
N GLN A 139 -10.80 -7.98 15.92
CA GLN A 139 -11.47 -8.85 16.89
C GLN A 139 -12.11 -10.08 16.24
N ARG A 140 -12.16 -10.14 14.93
CA ARG A 140 -12.75 -11.26 14.19
C ARG A 140 -11.78 -12.45 14.17
N PRO A 141 -12.24 -13.69 14.43
CA PRO A 141 -11.39 -14.87 14.39
C PRO A 141 -10.86 -15.20 12.98
N GLU A 142 -11.56 -14.74 11.94
CA GLU A 142 -11.17 -14.96 10.55
C GLU A 142 -10.01 -14.05 10.10
N ILE A 143 -9.70 -13.00 10.87
CA ILE A 143 -8.70 -11.97 10.54
C ILE A 143 -7.50 -12.13 11.47
N ALA A 144 -6.33 -12.42 10.91
CA ALA A 144 -5.09 -12.44 11.66
C ALA A 144 -4.64 -11.03 12.03
N ARG A 145 -4.71 -10.12 11.05
CA ARG A 145 -4.36 -8.70 11.22
C ARG A 145 -4.96 -7.85 10.12
N ALA A 146 -5.58 -6.74 10.50
CA ALA A 146 -5.94 -5.64 9.61
C ALA A 146 -5.21 -4.38 10.03
N TYR A 147 -4.67 -3.61 9.06
CA TYR A 147 -3.86 -2.42 9.31
C TYR A 147 -3.96 -1.42 8.17
N SER A 148 -3.59 -0.17 8.47
CA SER A 148 -3.37 0.89 7.50
C SER A 148 -2.13 1.69 7.89
N THR A 149 -1.49 2.32 6.92
CA THR A 149 -0.40 3.27 7.15
C THR A 149 -0.89 4.72 7.23
N PHE A 150 -2.20 4.93 7.07
CA PHE A 150 -2.79 6.26 7.14
C PHE A 150 -2.68 6.84 8.55
N ASN A 151 -2.21 8.10 8.64
CA ASN A 151 -1.98 8.80 9.90
C ASN A 151 -2.38 10.27 9.76
N ILE A 152 -3.06 10.83 10.76
CA ILE A 152 -3.45 12.25 10.82
C ILE A 152 -2.55 13.07 11.77
N ASN A 153 -1.52 12.47 12.37
CA ASN A 153 -0.64 13.11 13.33
C ASN A 153 0.63 13.68 12.70
N PHE A 154 0.62 13.94 11.39
CA PHE A 154 1.75 14.57 10.73
C PHE A 154 1.79 16.07 11.07
N PRO A 155 2.88 16.59 11.69
CA PRO A 155 2.97 17.99 12.06
C PRO A 155 3.15 18.86 10.82
N GLN A 156 2.32 19.88 10.71
CA GLN A 156 2.30 20.86 9.63
C GLN A 156 2.18 22.27 10.19
N TYR A 157 2.53 23.26 9.38
CA TYR A 157 2.24 24.64 9.67
C TYR A 157 1.15 25.18 8.74
N MET A 158 0.05 25.63 9.32
CA MET A 158 -0.94 26.43 8.62
C MET A 158 -0.37 27.83 8.41
N VAL A 159 -0.33 28.24 7.14
CA VAL A 159 0.12 29.57 6.74
C VAL A 159 -1.09 30.48 6.61
N ASP A 160 -1.24 31.41 7.52
CA ASP A 160 -2.26 32.44 7.46
C ASP A 160 -1.63 33.76 7.01
N ILE A 161 -2.15 34.35 5.94
CA ILE A 161 -1.63 35.59 5.34
C ILE A 161 -2.57 36.73 5.68
N ASP A 162 -2.06 37.77 6.36
CA ASP A 162 -2.75 39.03 6.48
C ASP A 162 -2.81 39.73 5.11
N ALA A 163 -3.81 39.38 4.34
CA ALA A 163 -4.00 39.90 2.99
C ALA A 163 -4.27 41.41 2.98
N ALA A 164 -4.88 41.95 4.05
CA ALA A 164 -5.14 43.40 4.17
C ALA A 164 -3.84 44.19 4.41
N LYS A 165 -2.98 43.67 5.27
CA LYS A 165 -1.66 44.27 5.54
C LYS A 165 -0.73 44.15 4.32
N ALA A 166 -0.71 42.99 3.67
CA ALA A 166 0.08 42.77 2.47
C ALA A 166 -0.35 43.70 1.33
N LYS A 167 -1.66 43.85 1.09
CA LYS A 167 -2.19 44.76 0.07
C LYS A 167 -1.83 46.24 0.33
N ARG A 168 -1.87 46.70 1.59
CA ARG A 168 -1.46 48.05 1.95
C ARG A 168 0.03 48.31 1.70
N ALA A 169 0.86 47.27 1.83
CA ALA A 169 2.28 47.31 1.50
C ALA A 169 2.57 47.10 0.00
N GLY A 170 1.57 47.01 -0.84
CA GLY A 170 1.73 46.75 -2.28
C GLY A 170 2.25 45.33 -2.60
N ILE A 171 2.03 44.35 -1.71
CA ILE A 171 2.48 42.98 -1.86
C ILE A 171 1.28 42.06 -2.13
N SER A 172 1.33 41.24 -3.17
CA SER A 172 0.28 40.29 -3.44
C SER A 172 0.43 39.00 -2.59
N PRO A 173 -0.67 38.39 -2.14
CA PRO A 173 -0.62 37.09 -1.46
C PRO A 173 0.10 36.01 -2.31
N THR A 174 -0.07 36.06 -3.62
CA THR A 174 0.63 35.15 -4.55
C THR A 174 2.14 35.30 -4.49
N SER A 175 2.66 36.54 -4.38
CA SER A 175 4.10 36.78 -4.23
C SER A 175 4.62 36.20 -2.91
N ILE A 176 3.84 36.31 -1.83
CA ILE A 176 4.18 35.72 -0.53
C ILE A 176 4.29 34.21 -0.66
N LEU A 177 3.24 33.55 -1.22
CA LEU A 177 3.19 32.11 -1.38
C LEU A 177 4.31 31.58 -2.29
N SER A 178 4.59 32.26 -3.40
CA SER A 178 5.67 31.85 -4.32
C SER A 178 7.05 32.01 -3.68
N THR A 179 7.25 33.02 -2.86
CA THR A 179 8.49 33.19 -2.09
C THR A 179 8.66 32.09 -1.06
N LEU A 180 7.60 31.78 -0.29
CA LEU A 180 7.61 30.67 0.66
C LEU A 180 7.90 29.32 -0.05
N ALA A 181 7.22 29.07 -1.15
CA ALA A 181 7.41 27.85 -1.92
C ALA A 181 8.87 27.72 -2.42
N GLY A 182 9.45 28.80 -2.92
CA GLY A 182 10.85 28.81 -3.39
C GLY A 182 11.86 28.58 -2.26
N TYR A 183 11.67 29.24 -1.11
CA TYR A 183 12.61 29.12 0.01
C TYR A 183 12.49 27.76 0.72
N TYR A 184 11.29 27.31 1.04
CA TYR A 184 11.06 26.13 1.88
C TYR A 184 10.77 24.87 1.07
N GLY A 185 9.98 24.95 -0.02
CA GLY A 185 9.62 23.82 -0.86
C GLY A 185 10.62 23.47 -1.96
N GLY A 186 11.38 24.47 -2.39
CA GLY A 186 12.23 24.39 -3.58
C GLY A 186 11.47 24.69 -4.87
N GLN A 187 12.12 25.46 -5.74
CA GLN A 187 11.57 25.85 -7.02
C GLN A 187 12.32 25.13 -8.15
N TYR A 188 11.59 24.47 -9.02
CA TYR A 188 12.14 23.99 -10.28
C TYR A 188 12.49 25.18 -11.16
N VAL A 189 13.75 25.27 -11.59
CA VAL A 189 14.26 26.39 -12.38
C VAL A 189 14.50 25.98 -13.83
N SER A 190 15.11 24.82 -14.04
CA SER A 190 15.52 24.34 -15.36
C SER A 190 15.85 22.86 -15.33
N ASN A 191 16.22 22.31 -16.48
CA ASN A 191 16.84 21.01 -16.60
C ASN A 191 18.16 21.09 -17.36
N ILE A 192 19.03 20.13 -17.09
CA ILE A 192 20.27 19.92 -17.84
C ILE A 192 20.37 18.47 -18.30
N ASN A 193 20.82 18.29 -19.54
CA ASN A 193 21.09 16.97 -20.08
C ASN A 193 22.58 16.65 -19.91
N ARG A 194 22.87 15.55 -19.20
CA ARG A 194 24.23 15.05 -19.00
C ARG A 194 24.26 13.54 -18.99
N PHE A 195 25.24 12.94 -19.66
CA PHE A 195 25.36 11.48 -19.77
C PHE A 195 24.08 10.79 -20.28
N SER A 196 23.43 11.37 -21.30
CA SER A 196 22.18 10.88 -21.88
C SER A 196 21.00 10.80 -20.87
N LYS A 197 21.09 11.52 -19.74
CA LYS A 197 20.03 11.66 -18.74
C LYS A 197 19.69 13.12 -18.52
N MET A 198 18.40 13.37 -18.25
CA MET A 198 17.90 14.68 -17.87
C MET A 198 17.92 14.82 -16.34
N TYR A 199 18.53 15.91 -15.86
CA TYR A 199 18.58 16.26 -14.45
C TYR A 199 17.81 17.55 -14.22
N TYR A 200 16.95 17.56 -13.20
CA TYR A 200 16.24 18.76 -12.79
C TYR A 200 17.17 19.68 -11.96
N VAL A 201 17.12 20.95 -12.26
CA VAL A 201 17.77 21.99 -11.46
C VAL A 201 16.71 22.62 -10.56
N THR A 202 16.85 22.41 -9.27
CA THR A 202 15.97 23.00 -8.25
C THR A 202 16.76 23.99 -7.40
N MET A 203 16.12 25.10 -7.07
CA MET A 203 16.66 26.13 -6.21
C MET A 203 15.88 26.17 -4.89
N GLN A 204 16.60 26.14 -3.78
CA GLN A 204 16.01 26.17 -2.43
C GLN A 204 16.95 26.89 -1.48
N ALA A 205 16.43 27.45 -0.38
CA ALA A 205 17.27 28.04 0.65
C ALA A 205 18.18 26.97 1.29
N ASP A 206 19.40 27.35 1.64
CA ASP A 206 20.30 26.51 2.42
C ASP A 206 19.61 26.12 3.76
N PRO A 207 19.74 24.87 4.25
CA PRO A 207 19.11 24.40 5.48
C PRO A 207 19.26 25.33 6.69
N LYS A 208 20.39 25.98 6.86
CA LYS A 208 20.65 26.91 7.97
C LYS A 208 19.72 28.15 8.00
N TYR A 209 19.10 28.50 6.86
CA TYR A 209 18.19 29.64 6.72
C TYR A 209 16.71 29.22 6.78
N ARG A 210 16.40 27.95 7.06
CA ARG A 210 15.04 27.42 7.14
C ARG A 210 14.84 26.41 8.27
N LEU A 211 15.62 26.54 9.35
CA LEU A 211 15.60 25.60 10.48
C LEU A 211 14.36 25.76 11.37
N ASP A 212 13.85 26.97 11.50
CA ASP A 212 12.78 27.33 12.43
C ASP A 212 11.80 28.33 11.83
N THR A 213 10.74 28.63 12.58
CA THR A 213 9.74 29.63 12.19
C THR A 213 10.26 31.06 12.25
N GLU A 214 11.30 31.33 13.02
CA GLU A 214 11.90 32.67 13.14
C GLU A 214 12.68 33.03 11.87
N SER A 215 13.15 32.04 11.12
CA SER A 215 13.81 32.22 9.83
C SER A 215 12.96 32.99 8.81
N LEU A 216 11.62 33.00 8.96
CA LEU A 216 10.71 33.82 8.13
C LEU A 216 11.02 35.31 8.17
N ASN A 217 11.59 35.80 9.26
CA ASN A 217 11.97 37.21 9.39
C ASN A 217 13.17 37.60 8.52
N ASN A 218 13.94 36.60 8.09
CA ASN A 218 15.09 36.75 7.21
C ASN A 218 14.74 36.55 5.75
N VAL A 219 13.50 36.21 5.43
CA VAL A 219 13.00 36.04 4.07
C VAL A 219 12.28 37.32 3.66
N TYR A 220 12.66 37.88 2.49
CA TYR A 220 12.11 39.14 2.01
C TYR A 220 11.23 38.92 0.78
N VAL A 221 10.15 39.66 0.69
CA VAL A 221 9.27 39.74 -0.46
C VAL A 221 9.29 41.16 -1.04
N ARG A 222 9.27 41.26 -2.36
CA ARG A 222 9.30 42.54 -3.06
C ARG A 222 7.88 43.10 -3.25
N SER A 223 7.69 44.36 -2.93
CA SER A 223 6.46 45.11 -3.21
C SER A 223 6.38 45.57 -4.67
N SER A 224 5.22 46.07 -5.07
CA SER A 224 5.02 46.70 -6.39
C SER A 224 5.81 47.96 -6.60
N SER A 225 6.21 48.66 -5.53
CA SER A 225 7.10 49.83 -5.55
C SER A 225 8.59 49.45 -5.66
N GLY A 226 8.94 48.18 -5.54
CA GLY A 226 10.30 47.67 -5.57
C GLY A 226 10.97 47.55 -4.21
N GLU A 227 10.31 47.98 -3.13
CA GLU A 227 10.79 47.87 -1.77
C GLU A 227 10.75 46.43 -1.27
N MET A 228 11.70 46.07 -0.42
CA MET A 228 11.77 44.73 0.19
C MET A 228 11.24 44.77 1.62
N ALA A 229 10.33 43.87 1.95
CA ALA A 229 9.78 43.74 3.29
C ALA A 229 9.93 42.33 3.85
N PRO A 230 10.23 42.16 5.15
CA PRO A 230 10.34 40.82 5.76
C PRO A 230 8.99 40.09 5.70
N LEU A 231 9.05 38.84 5.28
CA LEU A 231 7.86 38.01 5.04
C LEU A 231 7.11 37.71 6.35
N GLY A 232 7.84 37.57 7.48
CA GLY A 232 7.25 37.34 8.80
C GLY A 232 6.28 38.41 9.29
N GLN A 233 6.29 39.61 8.65
CA GLN A 233 5.31 40.65 8.98
C GLN A 233 3.89 40.38 8.42
N PHE A 234 3.79 39.55 7.40
CA PHE A 234 2.55 39.30 6.65
C PHE A 234 1.99 37.90 6.86
N VAL A 235 2.76 37.02 7.52
CA VAL A 235 2.45 35.60 7.65
C VAL A 235 2.43 35.22 9.12
N ASN A 236 1.36 34.53 9.53
CA ASN A 236 1.28 33.87 10.81
C ASN A 236 1.31 32.37 10.62
N LEU A 237 2.16 31.65 11.35
CA LEU A 237 2.27 30.22 11.33
C LEU A 237 1.62 29.58 12.55
N THR A 238 0.63 28.75 12.33
CA THR A 238 -0.02 27.97 13.39
C THR A 238 0.32 26.50 13.19
N ARG A 239 0.87 25.85 14.22
CA ARG A 239 1.15 24.42 14.17
C ARG A 239 -0.16 23.63 14.21
N VAL A 240 -0.35 22.77 13.22
CA VAL A 240 -1.50 21.89 13.08
C VAL A 240 -1.05 20.45 12.84
N TYR A 241 -1.95 19.50 13.07
CA TYR A 241 -1.72 18.12 12.74
C TYR A 241 -2.74 17.69 11.71
N SER A 242 -2.30 17.04 10.66
CA SER A 242 -3.15 16.53 9.59
C SER A 242 -2.50 15.31 8.93
N SER A 243 -3.12 14.74 7.91
CA SER A 243 -2.48 13.72 7.10
C SER A 243 -1.48 14.34 6.13
N GLU A 244 -0.33 13.68 5.94
CA GLU A 244 0.66 14.07 4.92
C GLU A 244 0.11 13.85 3.51
N VAL A 245 -0.64 12.77 3.30
CA VAL A 245 -1.22 12.38 2.02
C VAL A 245 -2.71 12.08 2.19
N LEU A 246 -3.52 12.68 1.33
CA LEU A 246 -4.94 12.38 1.20
C LEU A 246 -5.17 11.58 -0.08
N ASN A 247 -5.61 10.35 0.07
CA ASN A 247 -5.91 9.46 -1.05
C ASN A 247 -7.39 9.50 -1.39
N ARG A 248 -7.69 9.35 -2.68
CA ARG A 248 -9.05 9.16 -3.17
C ARG A 248 -9.11 7.86 -3.98
N PHE A 249 -10.19 7.14 -3.78
CA PHE A 249 -10.51 5.95 -4.56
C PHE A 249 -11.91 6.10 -5.13
N ASN A 250 -12.06 5.96 -6.44
CA ASN A 250 -13.33 6.21 -7.15
C ASN A 250 -13.96 7.56 -6.78
N MET A 251 -13.14 8.63 -6.75
CA MET A 251 -13.51 10.02 -6.44
C MET A 251 -13.80 10.31 -4.96
N TYR A 252 -13.97 9.32 -4.09
CA TYR A 252 -14.22 9.50 -2.67
C TYR A 252 -12.91 9.53 -1.87
N SER A 253 -12.88 10.33 -0.80
CA SER A 253 -11.77 10.29 0.17
C SER A 253 -11.65 8.89 0.75
N SER A 254 -10.45 8.32 0.76
CA SER A 254 -10.27 6.92 1.12
C SER A 254 -9.07 6.66 2.01
N ILE A 255 -9.21 5.65 2.86
CA ILE A 255 -8.13 5.06 3.66
C ILE A 255 -7.95 3.62 3.20
N ALA A 256 -6.72 3.31 2.71
CA ALA A 256 -6.38 1.95 2.32
C ALA A 256 -6.21 1.08 3.57
N VAL A 257 -6.90 -0.05 3.60
CA VAL A 257 -6.82 -1.07 4.66
C VAL A 257 -6.35 -2.36 4.03
N ASN A 258 -5.28 -2.91 4.58
CA ASN A 258 -4.71 -4.20 4.17
C ASN A 258 -4.76 -5.16 5.35
N GLY A 259 -4.72 -6.45 5.07
CA GLY A 259 -4.69 -7.45 6.12
C GLY A 259 -4.55 -8.86 5.59
N THR A 260 -4.49 -9.81 6.50
CA THR A 260 -4.36 -11.23 6.21
C THR A 260 -5.42 -12.03 6.94
N ALA A 261 -5.89 -13.12 6.33
CA ALA A 261 -6.73 -14.09 7.01
C ALA A 261 -5.94 -14.79 8.13
N ALA A 262 -6.66 -15.24 9.16
CA ALA A 262 -6.07 -16.06 10.22
C ALA A 262 -5.80 -17.49 9.72
N ASP A 263 -4.86 -18.18 10.38
CA ASP A 263 -4.54 -19.56 10.05
C ASP A 263 -5.79 -20.45 10.13
N GLY A 264 -6.02 -21.21 9.08
CA GLY A 264 -7.20 -22.08 8.94
C GLY A 264 -8.44 -21.43 8.33
N TYR A 265 -8.39 -20.14 8.02
CA TYR A 265 -9.45 -19.42 7.30
C TYR A 265 -9.00 -19.05 5.90
N SER A 266 -9.93 -19.07 4.96
CA SER A 266 -9.68 -18.71 3.57
C SER A 266 -9.79 -17.19 3.32
N SER A 267 -9.29 -16.72 2.18
CA SER A 267 -9.52 -15.34 1.72
C SER A 267 -11.01 -15.00 1.59
N GLY A 268 -11.84 -15.97 1.17
CA GLY A 268 -13.30 -15.83 1.12
C GLY A 268 -13.96 -15.64 2.49
N ASP A 269 -13.43 -16.29 3.53
CA ASP A 269 -13.92 -16.09 4.90
C ASP A 269 -13.56 -14.70 5.42
N ALA A 270 -12.35 -14.23 5.13
CA ALA A 270 -11.93 -12.88 5.45
C ALA A 270 -12.80 -11.82 4.73
N ILE A 271 -13.10 -12.02 3.44
CA ILE A 271 -14.00 -11.12 2.67
C ILE A 271 -15.38 -11.07 3.33
N ARG A 272 -15.95 -12.21 3.71
CA ARG A 272 -17.25 -12.27 4.39
C ARG A 272 -17.21 -11.56 5.75
N ALA A 273 -16.17 -11.79 6.55
CA ALA A 273 -15.99 -11.11 7.83
C ALA A 273 -15.90 -9.59 7.68
N ILE A 274 -15.23 -9.10 6.62
CA ILE A 274 -15.16 -7.68 6.30
C ILE A 274 -16.54 -7.14 5.94
N GLN A 275 -17.31 -7.84 5.11
CA GLN A 275 -18.67 -7.44 4.70
C GLN A 275 -19.63 -7.35 5.90
N GLU A 276 -19.62 -8.35 6.77
CA GLU A 276 -20.43 -8.38 7.99
C GLU A 276 -20.04 -7.26 8.96
N THR A 277 -18.74 -7.05 9.16
CA THR A 277 -18.25 -5.99 10.06
C THR A 277 -18.58 -4.60 9.50
N ALA A 278 -18.46 -4.41 8.19
CA ALA A 278 -18.84 -3.17 7.54
C ALA A 278 -20.33 -2.86 7.70
N ALA A 279 -21.19 -3.85 7.55
CA ALA A 279 -22.63 -3.69 7.74
C ALA A 279 -23.02 -3.31 9.19
N GLN A 280 -22.22 -3.74 10.18
CA GLN A 280 -22.49 -3.47 11.60
C GLN A 280 -21.88 -2.14 12.09
N VAL A 281 -20.69 -1.76 11.59
CA VAL A 281 -19.87 -0.69 12.17
C VAL A 281 -19.92 0.60 11.36
N LEU A 282 -20.09 0.52 10.03
CA LEU A 282 -20.04 1.71 9.17
C LEU A 282 -21.39 2.46 9.22
N PRO A 283 -21.39 3.75 9.59
CA PRO A 283 -22.59 4.57 9.55
C PRO A 283 -22.96 4.95 8.12
N LYS A 284 -24.16 5.49 7.93
CA LYS A 284 -24.60 6.05 6.65
C LYS A 284 -23.63 7.13 6.17
N GLY A 285 -23.32 7.12 4.88
CA GLY A 285 -22.34 8.04 4.28
C GLY A 285 -20.92 7.49 4.24
N TYR A 286 -20.65 6.33 4.81
CA TYR A 286 -19.37 5.64 4.71
C TYR A 286 -19.55 4.30 4.01
N GLY A 287 -18.55 3.91 3.24
CA GLY A 287 -18.57 2.67 2.49
C GLY A 287 -17.18 2.07 2.37
N TYR A 288 -17.09 0.98 1.65
CA TYR A 288 -15.81 0.37 1.32
C TYR A 288 -15.87 -0.22 -0.09
N GLU A 289 -14.72 -0.36 -0.70
CA GLU A 289 -14.53 -1.09 -1.95
C GLU A 289 -13.29 -1.97 -1.84
N PHE A 290 -13.39 -3.19 -2.33
CA PHE A 290 -12.24 -4.07 -2.44
C PHE A 290 -11.33 -3.63 -3.59
N ASP A 291 -10.03 -3.91 -3.43
CA ASP A 291 -9.00 -3.59 -4.40
C ASP A 291 -8.19 -4.84 -4.75
N GLY A 292 -7.48 -4.76 -5.87
CA GLY A 292 -6.58 -5.81 -6.34
C GLY A 292 -7.25 -7.18 -6.47
N ILE A 293 -6.55 -8.22 -6.01
CA ILE A 293 -7.03 -9.61 -6.09
C ILE A 293 -8.29 -9.84 -5.25
N THR A 294 -8.45 -9.11 -4.14
CA THR A 294 -9.62 -9.23 -3.26
C THR A 294 -10.91 -8.82 -3.98
N ARG A 295 -10.83 -7.81 -4.85
CA ARG A 295 -11.96 -7.39 -5.68
C ARG A 295 -12.38 -8.49 -6.64
N GLU A 296 -11.41 -9.13 -7.30
CA GLU A 296 -11.67 -10.23 -8.23
C GLU A 296 -12.30 -11.43 -7.48
N GLU A 297 -11.76 -11.78 -6.31
CA GLU A 297 -12.32 -12.86 -5.49
C GLU A 297 -13.76 -12.56 -5.02
N ALA A 298 -14.02 -11.34 -4.56
CA ALA A 298 -15.35 -10.93 -4.11
C ALA A 298 -16.39 -10.93 -5.26
N GLN A 299 -15.99 -10.62 -6.49
CA GLN A 299 -16.85 -10.62 -7.66
C GLN A 299 -17.05 -12.02 -8.24
N THR A 300 -16.00 -12.85 -8.21
CA THR A 300 -16.01 -14.17 -8.84
C THR A 300 -16.83 -15.19 -8.03
N GLY A 301 -16.93 -15.03 -6.71
CA GLY A 301 -17.60 -15.99 -5.83
C GLY A 301 -19.04 -16.31 -6.20
N SER A 302 -19.79 -15.41 -6.84
CA SER A 302 -21.16 -15.65 -7.29
C SER A 302 -21.27 -16.31 -8.68
N ASN A 303 -20.24 -16.19 -9.51
CA ASN A 303 -20.28 -16.63 -10.91
C ASN A 303 -19.51 -17.94 -11.16
N THR A 304 -18.75 -18.42 -10.20
CA THR A 304 -17.90 -19.62 -10.36
C THR A 304 -18.69 -20.84 -10.80
N VAL A 305 -19.86 -21.09 -10.22
CA VAL A 305 -20.69 -22.24 -10.59
C VAL A 305 -21.17 -22.18 -12.04
N ILE A 306 -21.53 -20.98 -12.52
CA ILE A 306 -21.96 -20.76 -13.90
C ILE A 306 -20.80 -21.00 -14.86
N ILE A 307 -19.61 -20.48 -14.53
CA ILE A 307 -18.40 -20.66 -15.34
C ILE A 307 -18.04 -22.14 -15.44
N PHE A 308 -18.03 -22.88 -14.32
CA PHE A 308 -17.80 -24.33 -14.33
C PHE A 308 -18.84 -25.07 -15.18
N GLY A 309 -20.13 -24.71 -15.08
CA GLY A 309 -21.18 -25.30 -15.87
C GLY A 309 -20.97 -25.09 -17.37
N ILE A 310 -20.61 -23.86 -17.77
CA ILE A 310 -20.31 -23.54 -19.18
C ILE A 310 -19.06 -24.29 -19.67
N CYS A 311 -18.00 -24.38 -18.87
CA CYS A 311 -16.79 -25.13 -19.20
C CYS A 311 -17.11 -26.63 -19.45
N ILE A 312 -17.86 -27.25 -18.55
CA ILE A 312 -18.25 -28.68 -18.72
C ILE A 312 -19.12 -28.85 -19.96
N LEU A 313 -20.06 -27.95 -20.21
CA LEU A 313 -20.91 -27.99 -21.41
C LEU A 313 -20.08 -27.90 -22.70
N LEU A 314 -19.14 -26.95 -22.76
CA LEU A 314 -18.26 -26.77 -23.93
C LEU A 314 -17.39 -28.00 -24.16
N ILE A 315 -16.80 -28.55 -23.10
CA ILE A 315 -16.01 -29.78 -23.16
C ILE A 315 -16.88 -30.95 -23.70
N TYR A 316 -18.10 -31.11 -23.18
CA TYR A 316 -19.04 -32.09 -23.65
C TYR A 316 -19.34 -31.96 -25.15
N LEU A 317 -19.59 -30.76 -25.62
CA LEU A 317 -19.88 -30.50 -27.04
C LEU A 317 -18.66 -30.80 -27.94
N ILE A 318 -17.47 -30.40 -27.50
CA ILE A 318 -16.22 -30.67 -28.23
C ILE A 318 -15.96 -32.19 -28.32
N LEU A 319 -16.09 -32.89 -27.19
CA LEU A 319 -15.91 -34.34 -27.14
C LEU A 319 -16.98 -35.08 -27.99
N SER A 320 -18.23 -34.58 -27.95
CA SER A 320 -19.31 -35.17 -28.77
C SER A 320 -19.02 -35.03 -30.26
N ALA A 321 -18.46 -33.91 -30.69
CA ALA A 321 -18.02 -33.70 -32.06
C ALA A 321 -16.80 -34.57 -32.43
N LEU A 322 -15.86 -34.73 -31.49
CA LEU A 322 -14.65 -35.51 -31.71
C LEU A 322 -14.92 -37.01 -31.80
N TYR A 323 -15.79 -37.52 -30.92
CA TYR A 323 -16.14 -38.96 -30.87
C TYR A 323 -17.35 -39.32 -31.73
N GLU A 324 -17.95 -38.37 -32.43
CA GLU A 324 -19.19 -38.58 -33.24
C GLU A 324 -20.29 -39.33 -32.45
N SER A 325 -20.35 -39.11 -31.14
CA SER A 325 -21.25 -39.81 -30.23
C SER A 325 -21.67 -38.91 -29.06
N PHE A 326 -22.94 -38.97 -28.66
CA PHE A 326 -23.43 -38.25 -27.46
C PHE A 326 -23.25 -39.06 -26.17
N LEU A 327 -22.98 -40.36 -26.21
CA LEU A 327 -22.85 -41.20 -25.02
C LEU A 327 -21.41 -41.32 -24.52
N ILE A 328 -20.44 -41.42 -25.41
CA ILE A 328 -19.02 -41.59 -25.06
C ILE A 328 -18.48 -40.45 -24.21
N PRO A 329 -18.78 -39.16 -24.49
CA PRO A 329 -18.30 -38.05 -23.70
C PRO A 329 -18.70 -38.10 -22.23
N PHE A 330 -19.84 -38.68 -21.87
CA PHE A 330 -20.24 -38.85 -20.49
C PHE A 330 -19.26 -39.70 -19.67
N ALA A 331 -18.69 -40.75 -20.29
CA ALA A 331 -17.68 -41.57 -19.62
C ALA A 331 -16.39 -40.77 -19.30
N VAL A 332 -15.99 -39.87 -20.19
CA VAL A 332 -14.84 -39.00 -19.99
C VAL A 332 -15.16 -37.94 -18.88
N ILE A 333 -16.31 -37.30 -18.96
CA ILE A 333 -16.72 -36.30 -17.97
C ILE A 333 -16.87 -36.93 -16.57
N LEU A 334 -17.22 -38.19 -16.45
CA LEU A 334 -17.30 -38.91 -15.18
C LEU A 334 -15.93 -39.00 -14.46
N SER A 335 -14.83 -38.85 -15.18
CA SER A 335 -13.48 -38.76 -14.58
C SER A 335 -13.22 -37.43 -13.86
N VAL A 336 -13.91 -36.34 -14.24
CA VAL A 336 -13.73 -34.99 -13.69
C VAL A 336 -13.98 -34.93 -12.16
N PRO A 337 -15.06 -35.47 -11.60
CA PRO A 337 -15.28 -35.54 -10.16
C PRO A 337 -14.14 -36.24 -9.40
N CYS A 338 -13.54 -37.29 -9.97
CA CYS A 338 -12.40 -37.96 -9.34
C CYS A 338 -11.16 -37.05 -9.30
N GLY A 339 -10.89 -36.32 -10.38
CA GLY A 339 -9.80 -35.34 -10.44
C GLY A 339 -10.00 -34.18 -9.47
N LEU A 340 -11.22 -33.65 -9.38
CA LEU A 340 -11.58 -32.61 -8.42
C LEU A 340 -11.39 -33.08 -6.98
N MET A 341 -11.88 -34.29 -6.65
CA MET A 341 -11.71 -34.89 -5.31
C MET A 341 -10.22 -35.04 -4.98
N GLY A 342 -9.41 -35.51 -5.91
CA GLY A 342 -7.95 -35.64 -5.74
C GLY A 342 -7.28 -34.29 -5.49
N SER A 343 -7.66 -33.27 -6.24
CA SER A 343 -7.11 -31.91 -6.09
C SER A 343 -7.44 -31.29 -4.75
N PHE A 344 -8.71 -31.37 -4.30
CA PHE A 344 -9.11 -30.86 -2.99
C PHE A 344 -8.51 -31.66 -1.83
N LEU A 345 -8.39 -32.98 -1.98
CA LEU A 345 -7.75 -33.84 -0.99
C LEU A 345 -6.27 -33.48 -0.84
N LEU A 346 -5.56 -33.34 -1.94
CA LEU A 346 -4.14 -32.94 -1.95
C LEU A 346 -3.96 -31.52 -1.38
N ALA A 347 -4.79 -30.58 -1.79
CA ALA A 347 -4.76 -29.22 -1.24
C ALA A 347 -4.93 -29.22 0.28
N LYS A 348 -5.89 -30.03 0.80
CA LYS A 348 -6.12 -30.18 2.25
C LYS A 348 -4.92 -30.81 2.96
N ILE A 349 -4.31 -31.85 2.39
CA ILE A 349 -3.13 -32.52 2.96
C ILE A 349 -1.94 -31.56 3.02
N MET A 350 -1.77 -30.75 1.96
CA MET A 350 -0.69 -29.77 1.85
C MET A 350 -0.95 -28.47 2.63
N GLY A 351 -2.13 -28.31 3.26
CA GLY A 351 -2.51 -27.09 3.97
C GLY A 351 -2.72 -25.88 3.05
N LEU A 352 -3.07 -26.10 1.78
CA LEU A 352 -3.35 -25.04 0.82
C LEU A 352 -4.78 -24.55 0.98
N GLU A 353 -4.96 -23.23 0.94
CA GLU A 353 -6.26 -22.58 1.02
C GLU A 353 -7.03 -22.65 -0.30
N ASN A 354 -8.36 -22.68 -0.21
CA ASN A 354 -9.23 -22.54 -1.37
C ASN A 354 -9.30 -21.06 -1.78
N ASN A 355 -8.41 -20.66 -2.63
CA ASN A 355 -8.28 -19.31 -3.18
C ASN A 355 -8.45 -19.34 -4.72
N ILE A 356 -8.42 -18.15 -5.34
CA ILE A 356 -8.57 -17.97 -6.79
C ILE A 356 -7.55 -18.79 -7.60
N TYR A 357 -6.35 -19.03 -7.06
CA TYR A 357 -5.31 -19.82 -7.73
C TYR A 357 -5.69 -21.29 -7.81
N LEU A 358 -6.22 -21.86 -6.72
CA LEU A 358 -6.72 -23.24 -6.70
C LEU A 358 -7.91 -23.40 -7.66
N GLN A 359 -8.85 -22.44 -7.66
CA GLN A 359 -10.01 -22.46 -8.54
C GLN A 359 -9.61 -22.39 -10.01
N THR A 360 -8.64 -21.54 -10.37
CA THR A 360 -8.10 -21.47 -11.74
C THR A 360 -7.38 -22.76 -12.12
N GLY A 361 -6.61 -23.35 -11.20
CA GLY A 361 -5.95 -24.64 -11.39
C GLY A 361 -6.96 -25.78 -11.63
N ILE A 362 -8.09 -25.76 -10.95
CA ILE A 362 -9.18 -26.73 -11.14
C ILE A 362 -9.81 -26.60 -12.53
N ILE A 363 -10.05 -25.39 -13.03
CA ILE A 363 -10.56 -25.15 -14.39
C ILE A 363 -9.60 -25.74 -15.43
N MET A 364 -8.30 -25.50 -15.27
CA MET A 364 -7.27 -26.06 -16.13
C MET A 364 -7.24 -27.59 -16.05
N LEU A 365 -7.41 -28.18 -14.86
CA LEU A 365 -7.45 -29.62 -14.64
C LEU A 365 -8.62 -30.29 -15.39
N ILE A 366 -9.79 -29.66 -15.43
CA ILE A 366 -10.96 -30.16 -16.17
C ILE A 366 -10.63 -30.30 -17.65
N GLY A 367 -9.91 -29.31 -18.21
CA GLY A 367 -9.45 -29.39 -19.61
C GLY A 367 -8.37 -30.45 -19.87
N LEU A 368 -7.53 -30.74 -18.87
CA LEU A 368 -6.48 -31.75 -18.99
C LEU A 368 -7.00 -33.17 -18.80
N LEU A 369 -8.10 -33.37 -18.07
CA LEU A 369 -8.74 -34.66 -17.84
C LEU A 369 -9.63 -35.11 -19.00
N SER A 370 -10.04 -34.18 -19.85
CA SER A 370 -10.85 -34.42 -21.05
C SER A 370 -9.98 -34.60 -22.31
#